data_0e41140a5b67885facc9e565bd5ddc7b
#
_entry.id   0e41140a5b67885facc9e565bd5ddc7b
#
_cell.length_a   1.000
_cell.length_b   1.000
_cell.length_c   1.000
_cell.angle_alpha   90.00
_cell.angle_beta   90.00
_cell.angle_gamma   90.00
#
_symmetry.space_group_name_H-M   'P 1'
#
loop_
_entity.id
_entity.type
_entity.pdbx_description
1 polymer ?
#
loop_
_entity_poly.entity_id
_entity_poly.type
_entity_poly.pdbx_seq_one_letter_code
_entity_poly.pdbx_strand_id
1 'polypeptide(L)'
;MAIDATGLMFWPPGKGLAGIPRVESFLINAALDDPDPGVEVVAFRPGQGRFRPLAPFEQDHVAAGEISSHRRKRWPGKRTALAQAFEAVRRHPWGKREADRHLAKTVTNGRKGIVYQATGLLIRICRLYQQARIWMGARPDAASQTAEAEPGLVLISHHILTQEDRSAVSGAAGRLAFLCHDLIPTLRPELLGASVGERRFGSYLEQLVRLGAPAFCASDAVGVTLTDHMRKAGIAAPVVYRFPMPSILHETASRMGATSRIETGEPFVIYCSTIEVRKNHILLARIWQQALEEGVKLPRLVCAGRWGWMIEPLRAFLKAHPELLQSITFTGLVSDEQLIQYYRSATFGVFPSHIEGWGYGASECLDFGVPVIVSTAPSLIEATGGLMPAIDSEDVQGWYAATRRMAEDHAWRSSLAERIAKQHRPTPASASWAAIKAGLHASVSRASNA
;
A
#
# COMPACT_ATOMS: atom_id res chain seq x y z
N MET A 1 -7.24 -23.33 3.57
CA MET A 1 -6.60 -22.26 2.75
C MET A 1 -5.85 -21.29 3.66
N ALA A 2 -4.82 -20.63 3.16
CA ALA A 2 -4.05 -19.73 4.00
C ALA A 2 -3.72 -18.42 3.27
N ILE A 3 -3.51 -17.34 4.04
CA ILE A 3 -2.98 -16.07 3.58
C ILE A 3 -1.60 -15.81 4.20
N ASP A 4 -0.66 -15.36 3.37
CA ASP A 4 0.72 -15.10 3.79
C ASP A 4 0.89 -13.72 4.39
N ALA A 5 1.33 -13.65 5.63
CA ALA A 5 1.64 -12.43 6.37
C ALA A 5 3.13 -12.07 6.40
N THR A 6 3.98 -12.77 5.65
CA THR A 6 5.44 -12.59 5.68
C THR A 6 5.86 -11.14 5.46
N GLY A 7 5.22 -10.45 4.53
CA GLY A 7 5.50 -9.05 4.23
C GLY A 7 5.30 -8.13 5.44
N LEU A 8 4.22 -8.31 6.18
CA LEU A 8 3.89 -7.49 7.35
C LEU A 8 4.76 -7.84 8.56
N MET A 9 5.11 -9.11 8.74
CA MET A 9 6.02 -9.53 9.82
C MET A 9 7.39 -8.84 9.73
N PHE A 10 7.82 -8.49 8.52
CA PHE A 10 9.09 -7.79 8.29
C PHE A 10 8.93 -6.29 8.07
N TRP A 11 7.72 -5.74 8.23
CA TRP A 11 7.49 -4.30 8.10
C TRP A 11 8.20 -3.55 9.23
N PRO A 12 8.94 -2.47 8.92
CA PRO A 12 9.69 -1.75 9.94
C PRO A 12 8.76 -1.13 10.98
N PRO A 13 9.02 -1.33 12.29
CA PRO A 13 8.24 -0.70 13.37
C PRO A 13 8.26 0.83 13.24
N GLY A 14 7.12 1.48 13.47
CA GLY A 14 6.98 2.93 13.40
C GLY A 14 6.97 3.51 11.99
N LYS A 15 7.01 2.68 10.95
CA LYS A 15 6.78 3.08 9.58
C LYS A 15 5.29 2.83 9.29
N GLY A 16 4.49 3.89 9.26
CA GLY A 16 3.06 3.79 8.97
C GLY A 16 2.79 2.96 7.70
N LEU A 17 1.70 2.21 7.71
CA LEU A 17 1.26 1.44 6.56
C LEU A 17 0.60 2.37 5.55
N ALA A 18 1.05 2.33 4.30
CA ALA A 18 0.47 3.09 3.20
C ALA A 18 0.51 2.25 1.92
N GLY A 19 -0.46 2.43 1.02
CA GLY A 19 -0.54 1.68 -0.23
C GLY A 19 -0.70 0.17 0.01
N ILE A 20 0.07 -0.64 -0.72
CA ILE A 20 -0.01 -2.12 -0.71
C ILE A 20 0.05 -2.72 0.70
N PRO A 21 1.02 -2.37 1.56
CA PRO A 21 1.07 -2.94 2.92
C PRO A 21 -0.17 -2.66 3.77
N ARG A 22 -0.86 -1.55 3.52
CA ARG A 22 -2.11 -1.23 4.21
C ARG A 22 -3.24 -2.17 3.78
N VAL A 23 -3.34 -2.46 2.49
CA VAL A 23 -4.32 -3.42 1.96
C VAL A 23 -4.06 -4.81 2.50
N GLU A 24 -2.80 -5.26 2.47
CA GLU A 24 -2.41 -6.58 2.97
C GLU A 24 -2.71 -6.73 4.46
N SER A 25 -2.37 -5.72 5.28
CA SER A 25 -2.72 -5.70 6.70
C SER A 25 -4.22 -5.88 6.92
N PHE A 26 -5.00 -5.22 6.09
CA PHE A 26 -6.44 -5.26 6.18
C PHE A 26 -7.02 -6.63 5.81
N LEU A 27 -6.54 -7.24 4.73
CA LEU A 27 -6.93 -8.58 4.30
C LEU A 27 -6.52 -9.65 5.32
N ILE A 28 -5.34 -9.51 5.90
CA ILE A 28 -4.84 -10.44 6.92
C ILE A 28 -5.65 -10.33 8.20
N ASN A 29 -6.03 -9.12 8.63
CA ASN A 29 -6.93 -8.96 9.78
C ASN A 29 -8.31 -9.60 9.51
N ALA A 30 -8.84 -9.41 8.30
CA ALA A 30 -10.10 -10.05 7.92
C ALA A 30 -9.99 -11.59 7.91
N ALA A 31 -8.83 -12.14 7.59
CA ALA A 31 -8.59 -13.58 7.67
C ALA A 31 -8.40 -14.09 9.11
N LEU A 32 -7.79 -13.28 10.00
CA LEU A 32 -7.68 -13.60 11.42
C LEU A 32 -9.04 -13.62 12.12
N ASP A 33 -9.96 -12.76 11.69
CA ASP A 33 -11.32 -12.65 12.20
C ASP A 33 -12.31 -13.62 11.52
N ASP A 34 -11.87 -14.40 10.52
CA ASP A 34 -12.73 -15.33 9.78
C ASP A 34 -13.12 -16.53 10.67
N PRO A 35 -14.42 -16.81 10.87
CA PRO A 35 -14.86 -17.91 11.71
C PRO A 35 -14.63 -19.30 11.10
N ASP A 36 -14.23 -19.39 9.83
CA ASP A 36 -13.98 -20.65 9.15
C ASP A 36 -12.66 -21.26 9.62
N PRO A 37 -12.65 -22.41 10.32
CA PRO A 37 -11.43 -23.05 10.79
C PRO A 37 -10.51 -23.53 9.65
N GLY A 38 -11.01 -23.57 8.41
CA GLY A 38 -10.21 -23.86 7.23
C GLY A 38 -9.40 -22.67 6.71
N VAL A 39 -9.53 -21.49 7.33
CA VAL A 39 -8.75 -20.28 7.01
C VAL A 39 -7.61 -20.13 8.02
N GLU A 40 -6.40 -20.00 7.52
CA GLU A 40 -5.20 -19.83 8.34
C GLU A 40 -4.40 -18.60 7.89
N VAL A 41 -3.76 -17.94 8.84
CA VAL A 41 -2.75 -16.92 8.55
C VAL A 41 -1.37 -17.53 8.79
N VAL A 42 -0.54 -17.49 7.77
CA VAL A 42 0.77 -18.16 7.75
C VAL A 42 1.89 -17.17 7.47
N ALA A 43 3.12 -17.56 7.76
CA ALA A 43 4.29 -16.85 7.29
C ALA A 43 5.33 -17.84 6.75
N PHE A 44 6.04 -17.41 5.71
CA PHE A 44 7.15 -18.16 5.17
C PHE A 44 8.34 -18.15 6.13
N ARG A 45 8.91 -19.31 6.40
CA ARG A 45 10.08 -19.51 7.28
C ARG A 45 11.31 -19.87 6.43
N PRO A 46 12.18 -18.92 6.09
CA PRO A 46 13.30 -19.16 5.18
C PRO A 46 14.19 -20.34 5.58
N GLY A 47 14.50 -20.47 6.87
CA GLY A 47 15.32 -21.57 7.40
C GLY A 47 14.65 -22.95 7.36
N GLN A 48 13.34 -23.03 7.06
CA GLN A 48 12.57 -24.27 6.94
C GLN A 48 12.06 -24.51 5.53
N GLY A 49 12.15 -23.51 4.65
CA GLY A 49 11.70 -23.60 3.27
C GLY A 49 10.17 -23.78 3.10
N ARG A 50 9.36 -23.43 4.11
CA ARG A 50 7.91 -23.69 4.10
C ARG A 50 7.12 -22.62 4.84
N PHE A 51 5.81 -22.55 4.53
CA PHE A 51 4.84 -21.75 5.27
C PHE A 51 4.43 -22.43 6.57
N ARG A 52 4.26 -21.65 7.64
CA ARG A 52 3.81 -22.10 8.95
C ARG A 52 2.76 -21.16 9.49
N PRO A 53 1.75 -21.66 10.24
CA PRO A 53 0.82 -20.82 10.98
C PRO A 53 1.55 -19.82 11.89
N LEU A 54 0.94 -18.66 12.07
CA LEU A 54 1.44 -17.64 13.00
C LEU A 54 1.24 -18.11 14.44
N ALA A 55 2.26 -17.97 15.27
CA ALA A 55 2.09 -18.11 16.71
C ALA A 55 1.22 -16.96 17.25
N PRO A 56 0.53 -17.13 18.40
CA PRO A 56 -0.39 -16.11 18.95
C PRO A 56 0.25 -14.71 19.05
N PHE A 57 1.50 -14.62 19.52
CA PHE A 57 2.19 -13.33 19.61
C PHE A 57 2.54 -12.71 18.25
N GLU A 58 2.66 -13.52 17.19
CA GLU A 58 2.84 -13.07 15.81
C GLU A 58 1.53 -12.58 15.22
N GLN A 59 0.42 -13.24 15.55
CA GLN A 59 -0.94 -12.79 15.19
C GLN A 59 -1.23 -11.43 15.82
N ASP A 60 -0.96 -11.26 17.13
CA ASP A 60 -1.09 -9.98 17.82
C ASP A 60 -0.27 -8.88 17.15
N HIS A 61 0.95 -9.22 16.70
CA HIS A 61 1.82 -8.27 16.02
C HIS A 61 1.23 -7.83 14.66
N VAL A 62 0.77 -8.77 13.87
CA VAL A 62 0.20 -8.51 12.54
C VAL A 62 -1.14 -7.79 12.67
N ALA A 63 -1.98 -8.20 13.63
CA ALA A 63 -3.26 -7.57 13.94
C ALA A 63 -3.10 -6.14 14.47
N ALA A 64 -2.10 -5.93 15.33
CA ALA A 64 -1.77 -4.60 15.85
C ALA A 64 -1.21 -3.67 14.79
N GLY A 65 -1.02 -4.17 13.55
CA GLY A 65 -0.42 -3.43 12.43
C GLY A 65 -0.71 -1.96 12.60
N GLU A 66 0.28 -1.17 13.06
CA GLU A 66 0.06 0.15 13.67
C GLU A 66 -0.72 1.09 12.75
N ILE A 67 -2.03 0.83 12.67
CA ILE A 67 -3.03 1.80 12.21
C ILE A 67 -3.04 2.99 13.20
N SER A 68 -2.53 2.78 14.42
CA SER A 68 -2.37 3.84 15.42
C SER A 68 -1.06 4.61 15.21
N SER A 69 -0.95 5.35 14.12
CA SER A 69 0.15 6.27 13.89
C SER A 69 0.17 7.47 14.85
N HIS A 70 -0.67 7.54 15.88
CA HIS A 70 -0.80 8.75 16.67
C HIS A 70 -0.99 8.56 18.16
N ARG A 71 -0.03 7.88 18.78
CA ARG A 71 0.52 8.40 20.03
C ARG A 71 2.00 8.68 19.82
N ARG A 72 2.34 9.90 19.38
CA ARG A 72 3.64 10.48 19.71
C ARG A 72 3.76 10.48 21.22
N LYS A 73 4.09 9.31 21.80
CA LYS A 73 4.70 9.29 23.12
C LYS A 73 5.99 10.09 22.96
N ARG A 74 6.04 11.29 23.60
CA ARG A 74 7.28 12.03 23.83
C ARG A 74 8.29 10.98 24.28
N TRP A 75 9.35 10.82 23.51
CA TRP A 75 10.41 9.86 23.79
C TRP A 75 11.09 10.28 25.08
N PRO A 76 11.05 9.48 26.16
CA PRO A 76 11.80 9.75 27.36
C PRO A 76 13.28 9.39 27.09
N GLY A 77 14.20 9.98 27.85
CA GLY A 77 15.63 10.06 27.64
C GLY A 77 16.38 8.82 27.13
N LYS A 78 17.65 8.96 26.76
CA LYS A 78 18.50 8.00 26.01
C LYS A 78 18.46 6.53 26.50
N ARG A 79 18.35 6.27 27.80
CA ARG A 79 18.21 4.91 28.35
C ARG A 79 16.90 4.24 27.95
N THR A 80 15.85 4.99 27.82
CA THR A 80 14.52 4.51 27.45
C THR A 80 14.41 4.24 25.94
N ALA A 81 15.12 4.99 25.08
CA ALA A 81 15.15 4.74 23.64
C ALA A 81 15.84 3.41 23.32
N LEU A 82 16.92 3.06 24.04
CA LEU A 82 17.61 1.78 23.87
C LEU A 82 16.72 0.62 24.37
N ALA A 83 16.08 0.77 25.54
CA ALA A 83 15.14 -0.21 26.07
C ALA A 83 13.96 -0.45 25.12
N GLN A 84 13.45 0.59 24.50
CA GLN A 84 12.37 0.50 23.51
C GLN A 84 12.85 -0.16 22.20
N ALA A 85 14.09 0.10 21.77
CA ALA A 85 14.67 -0.61 20.63
C ALA A 85 14.83 -2.11 20.91
N PHE A 86 15.26 -2.50 22.11
CA PHE A 86 15.32 -3.90 22.52
C PHE A 86 13.94 -4.53 22.64
N GLU A 87 12.95 -3.81 23.14
CA GLU A 87 11.58 -4.26 23.18
C GLU A 87 11.00 -4.44 21.76
N ALA A 88 11.29 -3.51 20.85
CA ALA A 88 10.93 -3.65 19.45
C ALA A 88 11.57 -4.88 18.79
N VAL A 89 12.85 -5.16 19.11
CA VAL A 89 13.54 -6.38 18.63
C VAL A 89 12.94 -7.64 19.27
N ARG A 90 12.56 -7.58 20.55
CA ARG A 90 11.90 -8.69 21.25
C ARG A 90 10.56 -9.03 20.63
N ARG A 91 9.76 -8.00 20.29
CA ARG A 91 8.47 -8.16 19.61
C ARG A 91 8.62 -8.58 18.14
N HIS A 92 9.72 -8.19 17.49
CA HIS A 92 9.99 -8.43 16.07
C HIS A 92 11.33 -9.07 15.82
N PRO A 93 11.55 -10.32 16.22
CA PRO A 93 12.85 -10.97 16.14
C PRO A 93 13.32 -11.23 14.69
N TRP A 94 12.40 -11.19 13.71
CA TRP A 94 12.66 -11.49 12.29
C TRP A 94 12.89 -10.25 11.41
N GLY A 95 13.05 -9.06 11.98
CA GLY A 95 13.28 -7.82 11.25
C GLY A 95 14.54 -7.83 10.37
N LYS A 96 14.47 -7.22 9.19
CA LYS A 96 15.61 -7.08 8.26
C LYS A 96 16.66 -6.09 8.76
N ARG A 97 17.88 -6.13 8.18
CA ARG A 97 18.99 -5.19 8.47
C ARG A 97 18.62 -3.70 8.38
N GLU A 98 17.63 -3.36 7.56
CA GLU A 98 17.12 -1.99 7.45
C GLU A 98 16.36 -1.55 8.70
N ALA A 99 15.57 -2.44 9.30
CA ALA A 99 14.89 -2.18 10.56
C ALA A 99 15.91 -1.94 11.70
N ASP A 100 17.01 -2.71 11.73
CA ASP A 100 18.07 -2.52 12.72
C ASP A 100 18.78 -1.18 12.53
N ARG A 101 19.05 -0.78 11.28
CA ARG A 101 19.61 0.53 10.96
C ARG A 101 18.67 1.67 11.37
N HIS A 102 17.38 1.49 11.16
CA HIS A 102 16.37 2.47 11.55
C HIS A 102 16.30 2.60 13.07
N LEU A 103 16.24 1.49 13.80
CA LEU A 103 16.26 1.49 15.27
C LEU A 103 17.55 2.13 15.81
N ALA A 104 18.71 1.79 15.26
CA ALA A 104 19.97 2.40 15.64
C ALA A 104 19.99 3.92 15.41
N LYS A 105 19.46 4.37 14.27
CA LYS A 105 19.31 5.79 13.94
C LYS A 105 18.38 6.50 14.93
N THR A 106 17.30 5.86 15.33
CA THR A 106 16.34 6.41 16.31
C THR A 106 16.99 6.55 17.68
N VAL A 107 17.69 5.49 18.17
CA VAL A 107 18.38 5.50 19.47
C VAL A 107 19.47 6.57 19.51
N THR A 108 20.16 6.79 18.40
CA THR A 108 21.29 7.75 18.34
C THR A 108 20.87 9.15 17.89
N ASN A 109 19.55 9.43 17.76
CA ASN A 109 19.03 10.71 17.25
C ASN A 109 19.64 11.14 15.90
N GLY A 110 19.86 10.15 15.00
CA GLY A 110 20.42 10.39 13.68
C GLY A 110 21.93 10.66 13.63
N ARG A 111 22.65 10.65 14.76
CA ARG A 111 24.11 10.83 14.79
C ARG A 111 24.79 9.61 14.15
N LYS A 112 25.69 9.86 13.20
CA LYS A 112 26.55 8.84 12.60
C LYS A 112 27.84 8.71 13.43
N GLY A 113 28.49 7.55 13.43
CA GLY A 113 29.76 7.31 14.11
C GLY A 113 29.80 6.01 14.91
N ILE A 114 30.80 5.86 15.76
CA ILE A 114 31.06 4.64 16.55
C ILE A 114 29.84 4.24 17.40
N VAL A 115 29.14 5.20 18.01
CA VAL A 115 27.96 4.93 18.84
C VAL A 115 26.81 4.36 18.00
N TYR A 116 26.63 4.84 16.77
CA TYR A 116 25.63 4.31 15.83
C TYR A 116 25.97 2.87 15.43
N GLN A 117 27.26 2.61 15.10
CA GLN A 117 27.71 1.26 14.71
C GLN A 117 27.58 0.27 15.87
N ALA A 118 28.00 0.66 17.08
CA ALA A 118 27.88 -0.14 18.29
C ALA A 118 26.40 -0.44 18.62
N THR A 119 25.53 0.56 18.52
CA THR A 119 24.09 0.37 18.74
C THR A 119 23.48 -0.58 17.71
N GLY A 120 23.85 -0.46 16.45
CA GLY A 120 23.40 -1.36 15.38
C GLY A 120 23.87 -2.80 15.59
N LEU A 121 25.11 -2.97 16.09
CA LEU A 121 25.65 -4.30 16.44
C LEU A 121 24.90 -4.92 17.62
N LEU A 122 24.66 -4.16 18.70
CA LEU A 122 23.89 -4.61 19.86
C LEU A 122 22.46 -5.02 19.49
N ILE A 123 21.79 -4.25 18.65
CA ILE A 123 20.46 -4.58 18.15
C ILE A 123 20.49 -5.91 17.37
N ARG A 124 21.50 -6.14 16.54
CA ARG A 124 21.66 -7.41 15.81
C ARG A 124 21.92 -8.60 16.74
N ILE A 125 22.80 -8.44 17.72
CA ILE A 125 23.08 -9.50 18.73
C ILE A 125 21.80 -9.83 19.48
N CYS A 126 21.04 -8.82 19.91
CA CYS A 126 19.76 -9.04 20.59
C CYS A 126 18.75 -9.78 19.68
N ARG A 127 18.71 -9.43 18.39
CA ARG A 127 17.85 -10.10 17.41
C ARG A 127 18.24 -11.56 17.21
N LEU A 128 19.51 -11.85 17.02
CA LEU A 128 20.01 -13.22 16.88
C LEU A 128 19.74 -14.05 18.14
N TYR A 129 19.89 -13.45 19.33
CA TYR A 129 19.55 -14.10 20.59
C TYR A 129 18.04 -14.43 20.67
N GLN A 130 17.17 -13.50 20.29
CA GLN A 130 15.72 -13.75 20.29
C GLN A 130 15.34 -14.83 19.25
N GLN A 131 15.93 -14.79 18.06
CA GLN A 131 15.74 -15.82 17.04
C GLN A 131 16.19 -17.20 17.55
N ALA A 132 17.39 -17.27 18.16
CA ALA A 132 17.89 -18.51 18.75
C ALA A 132 17.00 -19.01 19.88
N ARG A 133 16.51 -18.12 20.76
CA ARG A 133 15.58 -18.45 21.85
C ARG A 133 14.26 -19.02 21.34
N ILE A 134 13.68 -18.41 20.30
CA ILE A 134 12.49 -18.91 19.66
C ILE A 134 12.77 -20.25 18.97
N TRP A 135 13.90 -20.37 18.29
CA TRP A 135 14.30 -21.62 17.66
C TRP A 135 14.55 -22.74 18.67
N MET A 136 15.16 -22.44 19.82
CA MET A 136 15.36 -23.40 20.90
C MET A 136 14.10 -23.72 21.69
N GLY A 137 13.22 -22.72 21.89
CA GLY A 137 11.92 -22.89 22.58
C GLY A 137 10.85 -23.50 21.69
N ALA A 138 11.03 -23.45 20.38
CA ALA A 138 10.19 -24.11 19.38
C ALA A 138 10.70 -25.52 19.01
N ARG A 139 11.62 -26.10 19.79
CA ARG A 139 11.78 -27.55 19.71
C ARG A 139 10.50 -28.18 20.27
N PRO A 140 9.63 -28.72 19.42
CA PRO A 140 8.55 -29.53 19.93
C PRO A 140 9.19 -30.70 20.68
N ASP A 141 8.67 -31.00 21.86
CA ASP A 141 8.87 -32.33 22.41
C ASP A 141 8.60 -33.34 21.31
N ALA A 142 9.48 -34.29 21.12
CA ALA A 142 9.43 -35.31 20.05
C ALA A 142 8.10 -36.09 20.00
N ALA A 143 7.20 -35.89 20.97
CA ALA A 143 5.88 -36.50 21.09
C ALA A 143 4.74 -35.71 20.40
N SER A 144 4.94 -34.49 19.93
CA SER A 144 3.89 -33.70 19.22
C SER A 144 4.22 -33.43 17.74
N GLN A 145 4.99 -34.28 17.10
CA GLN A 145 5.11 -34.34 15.65
C GLN A 145 3.89 -35.07 15.06
N THR A 146 2.70 -34.65 15.38
CA THR A 146 1.63 -34.72 14.39
C THR A 146 2.08 -33.82 13.25
N ALA A 147 2.32 -34.40 12.09
CA ALA A 147 2.63 -33.68 10.86
C ALA A 147 1.51 -32.64 10.69
N GLU A 148 1.76 -31.37 11.09
CA GLU A 148 0.86 -30.28 10.77
C GLU A 148 0.75 -30.31 9.26
N ALA A 149 -0.44 -30.64 8.75
CA ALA A 149 -0.72 -30.69 7.34
C ALA A 149 -0.34 -29.34 6.74
N GLU A 150 0.48 -29.36 5.69
CA GLU A 150 0.80 -28.12 4.98
C GLU A 150 -0.50 -27.53 4.42
N PRO A 151 -0.68 -26.19 4.48
CA PRO A 151 -1.90 -25.56 3.99
C PRO A 151 -2.15 -25.94 2.52
N GLY A 152 -3.41 -26.24 2.19
CA GLY A 152 -3.76 -26.72 0.86
C GLY A 152 -3.49 -25.68 -0.25
N LEU A 153 -3.84 -24.41 -0.02
CA LEU A 153 -3.59 -23.30 -0.94
C LEU A 153 -3.17 -22.06 -0.13
N VAL A 154 -2.08 -21.42 -0.52
CA VAL A 154 -1.52 -20.22 0.13
C VAL A 154 -1.63 -19.04 -0.81
N LEU A 155 -2.34 -17.99 -0.40
CA LEU A 155 -2.34 -16.69 -1.07
C LEU A 155 -1.11 -15.91 -0.63
N ILE A 156 -0.12 -15.79 -1.49
CA ILE A 156 1.09 -15.03 -1.21
C ILE A 156 0.91 -13.55 -1.55
N SER A 157 1.55 -12.75 -0.70
CA SER A 157 1.62 -11.31 -0.88
C SER A 157 2.47 -10.93 -2.11
N HIS A 158 2.30 -9.70 -2.57
CA HIS A 158 3.13 -9.04 -3.58
C HIS A 158 4.62 -8.93 -3.19
N HIS A 159 4.99 -9.06 -1.93
CA HIS A 159 6.39 -8.94 -1.51
C HIS A 159 7.26 -10.03 -2.14
N ILE A 160 8.19 -9.57 -2.97
CA ILE A 160 9.15 -10.43 -3.66
C ILE A 160 9.92 -11.23 -2.63
N LEU A 161 9.70 -12.52 -2.65
CA LEU A 161 10.52 -13.47 -1.91
C LEU A 161 11.99 -13.36 -2.37
N THR A 162 12.93 -13.55 -1.48
CA THR A 162 14.35 -13.56 -1.83
C THR A 162 14.67 -14.71 -2.80
N GLN A 163 15.86 -14.76 -3.35
CA GLN A 163 16.24 -15.82 -4.29
C GLN A 163 16.22 -17.21 -3.62
N GLU A 164 16.51 -17.28 -2.32
CA GLU A 164 16.42 -18.51 -1.51
C GLU A 164 14.96 -18.93 -1.30
N ASP A 165 14.06 -17.95 -1.12
CA ASP A 165 12.62 -18.19 -0.98
C ASP A 165 11.98 -18.67 -2.28
N ARG A 166 12.55 -18.36 -3.47
CA ARG A 166 12.06 -18.81 -4.78
C ARG A 166 12.16 -20.31 -4.98
N SER A 167 13.19 -20.95 -4.42
CA SER A 167 13.34 -22.41 -4.49
C SER A 167 12.25 -23.11 -3.69
N ALA A 168 11.86 -22.53 -2.55
CA ALA A 168 10.78 -23.05 -1.73
C ALA A 168 9.39 -22.82 -2.37
N VAL A 169 9.20 -21.68 -3.04
CA VAL A 169 7.99 -21.41 -3.84
C VAL A 169 7.85 -22.45 -4.96
N SER A 170 8.95 -22.85 -5.59
CA SER A 170 8.92 -23.94 -6.60
C SER A 170 8.48 -25.29 -6.03
N GLY A 171 8.82 -25.57 -4.75
CA GLY A 171 8.37 -26.77 -4.04
C GLY A 171 6.87 -26.76 -3.68
N ALA A 172 6.21 -25.61 -3.75
CA ALA A 172 4.79 -25.43 -3.49
C ALA A 172 3.94 -25.31 -4.77
N ALA A 173 4.43 -25.81 -5.90
CA ALA A 173 3.70 -25.82 -7.18
C ALA A 173 2.29 -26.42 -7.00
N GLY A 174 1.28 -25.76 -7.60
CA GLY A 174 -0.13 -26.15 -7.48
C GLY A 174 -0.81 -25.78 -6.15
N ARG A 175 -0.05 -25.22 -5.20
CA ARG A 175 -0.57 -24.80 -3.88
C ARG A 175 -0.39 -23.30 -3.60
N LEU A 176 -0.15 -22.51 -4.63
CA LEU A 176 0.05 -21.07 -4.52
C LEU A 176 -1.02 -20.30 -5.29
N ALA A 177 -1.44 -19.19 -4.73
CA ALA A 177 -2.10 -18.08 -5.39
C ALA A 177 -1.35 -16.80 -5.05
N PHE A 178 -1.50 -15.72 -5.81
CA PHE A 178 -0.78 -14.48 -5.52
C PHE A 178 -1.64 -13.23 -5.69
N LEU A 179 -1.37 -12.23 -4.84
CA LEU A 179 -1.93 -10.89 -4.99
C LEU A 179 -1.11 -10.13 -6.05
N CYS A 180 -1.80 -9.58 -7.04
CA CYS A 180 -1.21 -8.71 -8.05
C CYS A 180 -1.82 -7.32 -7.96
N HIS A 181 -1.12 -6.40 -7.30
CA HIS A 181 -1.58 -5.02 -7.14
C HIS A 181 -1.29 -4.15 -8.35
N ASP A 182 -0.19 -4.38 -9.03
CA ASP A 182 0.20 -3.73 -10.29
C ASP A 182 1.35 -4.48 -10.97
N LEU A 183 1.69 -4.06 -12.20
CA LEU A 183 2.88 -4.47 -12.95
C LEU A 183 3.79 -3.28 -13.26
N ILE A 184 3.65 -2.19 -12.56
CA ILE A 184 4.39 -0.93 -12.82
C ILE A 184 5.91 -1.17 -12.86
N PRO A 185 6.52 -1.95 -11.93
CA PRO A 185 7.95 -2.22 -11.97
C PRO A 185 8.46 -2.88 -13.26
N THR A 186 7.58 -3.61 -13.93
CA THR A 186 7.89 -4.32 -15.18
C THR A 186 7.61 -3.48 -16.42
N LEU A 187 6.51 -2.73 -16.41
CA LEU A 187 6.00 -2.02 -17.58
C LEU A 187 6.57 -0.61 -17.73
N ARG A 188 6.85 0.04 -16.63
CA ARG A 188 7.30 1.44 -16.57
C ARG A 188 8.47 1.58 -15.58
N PRO A 189 9.56 0.79 -15.78
CA PRO A 189 10.71 0.81 -14.86
C PRO A 189 11.36 2.19 -14.79
N GLU A 190 11.24 3.02 -15.83
CA GLU A 190 11.73 4.40 -15.86
C GLU A 190 11.02 5.31 -14.84
N LEU A 191 9.86 4.95 -14.34
CA LEU A 191 9.12 5.72 -13.32
C LEU A 191 9.49 5.33 -11.87
N LEU A 192 10.33 4.33 -11.69
CA LEU A 192 10.61 3.73 -10.36
C LEU A 192 12.08 3.86 -9.99
N GLY A 193 12.88 4.64 -10.35
CA GLY A 193 14.29 4.70 -9.96
C GLY A 193 14.99 3.32 -9.94
N ALA A 194 16.17 3.19 -10.45
CA ALA A 194 16.80 1.92 -10.79
C ALA A 194 17.18 1.01 -9.60
N SER A 195 16.22 0.36 -8.95
CA SER A 195 16.53 -0.77 -8.06
C SER A 195 16.59 -2.09 -8.84
N VAL A 196 17.61 -2.91 -8.57
CA VAL A 196 17.81 -4.22 -9.24
C VAL A 196 16.66 -5.20 -8.93
N GLY A 197 15.96 -5.02 -7.80
CA GLY A 197 14.83 -5.85 -7.40
C GLY A 197 13.61 -5.66 -8.32
N GLU A 198 13.38 -4.45 -8.77
CA GLU A 198 12.25 -4.08 -9.62
C GLU A 198 12.35 -4.70 -11.03
N ARG A 199 13.56 -4.79 -11.56
CA ARG A 199 13.80 -5.47 -12.85
C ARG A 199 13.52 -6.98 -12.86
N ARG A 200 13.44 -7.61 -11.67
CA ARG A 200 13.16 -9.05 -11.54
C ARG A 200 11.69 -9.32 -11.23
N PHE A 201 10.88 -8.29 -11.05
CA PHE A 201 9.47 -8.44 -10.67
C PHE A 201 8.67 -9.18 -11.75
N GLY A 202 8.83 -8.82 -13.02
CA GLY A 202 8.18 -9.51 -14.14
C GLY A 202 8.51 -11.00 -14.16
N SER A 203 9.80 -11.35 -14.09
CA SER A 203 10.24 -12.76 -14.06
C SER A 203 9.72 -13.53 -12.84
N TYR A 204 9.51 -12.85 -11.72
CA TYR A 204 8.89 -13.47 -10.55
C TYR A 204 7.42 -13.80 -10.78
N LEU A 205 6.65 -12.86 -11.35
CA LEU A 205 5.25 -13.11 -11.72
C LEU A 205 5.14 -14.23 -12.77
N GLU A 206 6.01 -14.23 -13.79
CA GLU A 206 6.09 -15.27 -14.79
C GLU A 206 6.32 -16.67 -14.16
N GLN A 207 7.23 -16.74 -13.18
CA GLN A 207 7.48 -17.99 -12.45
C GLN A 207 6.22 -18.47 -11.71
N LEU A 208 5.50 -17.59 -11.01
CA LEU A 208 4.27 -17.96 -10.30
C LEU A 208 3.22 -18.50 -11.27
N VAL A 209 3.05 -17.84 -12.42
CA VAL A 209 2.09 -18.27 -13.44
C VAL A 209 2.50 -19.63 -14.06
N ARG A 210 3.79 -19.86 -14.32
CA ARG A 210 4.30 -21.16 -14.79
C ARG A 210 4.07 -22.30 -13.77
N LEU A 211 4.01 -21.97 -12.48
CA LEU A 211 3.67 -22.93 -11.41
C LEU A 211 2.16 -23.17 -11.27
N GLY A 212 1.34 -22.57 -12.16
CA GLY A 212 -0.11 -22.73 -12.14
C GLY A 212 -0.83 -21.86 -11.11
N ALA A 213 -0.14 -20.89 -10.50
CA ALA A 213 -0.74 -20.02 -9.48
C ALA A 213 -1.76 -19.05 -10.08
N PRO A 214 -3.03 -19.05 -9.62
CA PRO A 214 -4.00 -18.02 -9.98
C PRO A 214 -3.64 -16.67 -9.39
N ALA A 215 -3.99 -15.60 -10.10
CA ALA A 215 -3.75 -14.23 -9.72
C ALA A 215 -5.01 -13.59 -9.11
N PHE A 216 -4.86 -12.88 -8.01
CA PHE A 216 -5.87 -12.02 -7.41
C PHE A 216 -5.52 -10.57 -7.70
N CYS A 217 -6.25 -9.92 -8.59
CA CYS A 217 -5.94 -8.59 -9.08
C CYS A 217 -6.79 -7.51 -8.39
N ALA A 218 -6.15 -6.37 -8.10
CA ALA A 218 -6.78 -5.22 -7.47
C ALA A 218 -7.78 -4.50 -8.39
N SER A 219 -7.61 -4.64 -9.72
CA SER A 219 -8.47 -4.04 -10.75
C SER A 219 -8.53 -4.94 -11.98
N ASP A 220 -9.57 -4.79 -12.80
CA ASP A 220 -9.68 -5.46 -14.09
C ASP A 220 -8.56 -5.00 -15.02
N ALA A 221 -8.18 -3.72 -14.95
CA ALA A 221 -7.06 -3.17 -15.69
C ALA A 221 -5.74 -3.89 -15.38
N VAL A 222 -5.49 -4.21 -14.12
CA VAL A 222 -4.30 -4.99 -13.71
C VAL A 222 -4.40 -6.43 -14.23
N GLY A 223 -5.58 -7.05 -14.17
CA GLY A 223 -5.80 -8.42 -14.70
C GLY A 223 -5.53 -8.52 -16.20
N VAL A 224 -6.04 -7.56 -16.98
CA VAL A 224 -5.78 -7.45 -18.43
C VAL A 224 -4.28 -7.27 -18.68
N THR A 225 -3.66 -6.35 -17.96
CA THR A 225 -2.23 -6.05 -18.08
C THR A 225 -1.36 -7.27 -17.77
N LEU A 226 -1.69 -8.03 -16.72
CA LEU A 226 -1.00 -9.26 -16.36
C LEU A 226 -1.13 -10.31 -17.46
N THR A 227 -2.34 -10.51 -17.97
CA THR A 227 -2.63 -11.45 -19.05
C THR A 227 -1.86 -11.12 -20.32
N ASP A 228 -1.81 -9.85 -20.70
CA ASP A 228 -1.06 -9.38 -21.86
C ASP A 228 0.46 -9.53 -21.68
N HIS A 229 0.97 -9.26 -20.47
CA HIS A 229 2.38 -9.49 -20.16
C HIS A 229 2.74 -10.96 -20.32
N MET A 230 1.94 -11.88 -19.77
CA MET A 230 2.17 -13.33 -19.91
C MET A 230 2.12 -13.78 -21.36
N ARG A 231 1.16 -13.30 -22.15
CA ARG A 231 1.05 -13.62 -23.58
C ARG A 231 2.29 -13.15 -24.35
N LYS A 232 2.79 -11.95 -24.09
CA LYS A 232 4.03 -11.42 -24.69
C LYS A 232 5.26 -12.23 -24.31
N ALA A 233 5.29 -12.81 -23.11
CA ALA A 233 6.35 -13.70 -22.64
C ALA A 233 6.20 -15.16 -23.14
N GLY A 234 5.19 -15.48 -23.94
CA GLY A 234 4.93 -16.85 -24.41
C GLY A 234 4.44 -17.79 -23.31
N ILE A 235 3.80 -17.24 -22.28
CA ILE A 235 3.26 -17.98 -21.12
C ILE A 235 1.74 -17.99 -21.21
N ALA A 236 1.12 -19.15 -20.91
CA ALA A 236 -0.33 -19.24 -20.81
C ALA A 236 -0.87 -18.24 -19.78
N ALA A 237 -1.99 -17.60 -20.09
CA ALA A 237 -2.61 -16.65 -19.18
C ALA A 237 -3.01 -17.33 -17.86
N PRO A 238 -2.77 -16.70 -16.70
CA PRO A 238 -3.22 -17.23 -15.43
C PRO A 238 -4.76 -17.16 -15.31
N VAL A 239 -5.33 -17.94 -14.42
CA VAL A 239 -6.68 -17.67 -13.94
C VAL A 239 -6.63 -16.38 -13.10
N VAL A 240 -7.43 -15.40 -13.47
CA VAL A 240 -7.49 -14.10 -12.78
C VAL A 240 -8.80 -14.01 -12.01
N TYR A 241 -8.69 -13.70 -10.72
CA TYR A 241 -9.79 -13.31 -9.86
C TYR A 241 -9.64 -11.83 -9.51
N ARG A 242 -10.72 -11.08 -9.66
CA ARG A 242 -10.78 -9.72 -9.17
C ARG A 242 -11.32 -9.71 -7.74
N PHE A 243 -10.73 -8.92 -6.88
CA PHE A 243 -11.32 -8.60 -5.58
C PHE A 243 -11.57 -7.10 -5.49
N PRO A 244 -12.71 -6.67 -4.95
CA PRO A 244 -13.00 -5.25 -4.79
C PRO A 244 -12.06 -4.66 -3.75
N MET A 245 -11.51 -3.48 -4.06
CA MET A 245 -10.58 -2.80 -3.16
C MET A 245 -11.34 -2.18 -1.98
N PRO A 246 -10.94 -2.46 -0.74
CA PRO A 246 -11.70 -2.03 0.44
C PRO A 246 -11.55 -0.52 0.70
N SER A 247 -12.64 0.11 1.13
CA SER A 247 -12.70 1.52 1.52
C SER A 247 -12.18 1.71 2.96
N ILE A 248 -10.90 1.42 3.18
CA ILE A 248 -10.27 1.32 4.51
C ILE A 248 -10.45 2.60 5.32
N LEU A 249 -10.21 3.75 4.69
CA LEU A 249 -10.28 5.03 5.38
C LEU A 249 -11.72 5.40 5.77
N HIS A 250 -12.69 5.04 4.92
CA HIS A 250 -14.11 5.23 5.20
C HIS A 250 -14.58 4.36 6.38
N GLU A 251 -14.17 3.09 6.45
CA GLU A 251 -14.46 2.24 7.62
C GLU A 251 -13.80 2.77 8.89
N THR A 252 -12.56 3.26 8.78
CA THR A 252 -11.87 3.91 9.91
C THR A 252 -12.65 5.13 10.39
N ALA A 253 -13.13 5.97 9.46
CA ALA A 253 -13.94 7.14 9.79
C ALA A 253 -15.27 6.76 10.47
N SER A 254 -15.89 5.66 10.03
CA SER A 254 -17.13 5.16 10.64
C SER A 254 -16.93 4.67 12.07
N ARG A 255 -15.78 4.05 12.35
CA ARG A 255 -15.41 3.60 13.72
C ARG A 255 -15.03 4.73 14.65
N MET A 256 -14.39 5.78 14.13
CA MET A 256 -13.98 6.95 14.92
C MET A 256 -15.15 7.87 15.30
N GLY A 257 -16.32 7.72 14.67
CA GLY A 257 -17.45 8.61 14.86
C GLY A 257 -17.31 9.95 14.14
N ALA A 258 -18.10 10.94 14.56
CA ALA A 258 -18.08 12.27 13.96
C ALA A 258 -16.75 12.99 14.28
N THR A 259 -15.77 12.91 13.40
CA THR A 259 -14.61 13.80 13.43
C THR A 259 -15.01 15.15 12.83
N SER A 260 -14.62 16.25 13.48
CA SER A 260 -14.87 17.60 12.96
C SER A 260 -14.22 17.79 11.59
N ARG A 261 -14.84 18.62 10.74
CA ARG A 261 -14.18 19.12 9.54
C ARG A 261 -13.02 20.02 9.96
N ILE A 262 -11.98 20.07 9.13
CA ILE A 262 -10.95 21.09 9.30
C ILE A 262 -11.57 22.44 8.95
N GLU A 263 -11.61 23.36 9.89
CA GLU A 263 -11.94 24.75 9.61
C GLU A 263 -10.72 25.40 8.93
N THR A 264 -10.56 25.16 7.63
CA THR A 264 -9.48 25.79 6.85
C THR A 264 -9.77 27.24 6.50
N GLY A 265 -11.01 27.70 6.72
CA GLY A 265 -11.47 29.03 6.34
C GLY A 265 -11.55 29.27 4.82
N GLU A 266 -10.80 28.53 4.00
CA GLU A 266 -10.77 28.67 2.55
C GLU A 266 -10.93 27.33 1.83
N PRO A 267 -11.58 27.31 0.62
CA PRO A 267 -11.67 26.13 -0.21
C PRO A 267 -10.29 25.58 -0.61
N PHE A 268 -10.15 24.26 -0.68
CA PHE A 268 -8.91 23.62 -1.13
C PHE A 268 -9.16 22.38 -1.98
N VAL A 269 -8.16 22.05 -2.79
CA VAL A 269 -8.08 20.85 -3.63
C VAL A 269 -7.18 19.83 -2.95
N ILE A 270 -7.59 18.57 -2.89
CA ILE A 270 -6.79 17.49 -2.26
C ILE A 270 -6.10 16.63 -3.30
N TYR A 271 -4.83 16.33 -3.06
CA TYR A 271 -4.08 15.27 -3.72
C TYR A 271 -3.35 14.41 -2.68
N CYS A 272 -3.88 13.23 -2.39
CA CYS A 272 -3.26 12.30 -1.45
C CYS A 272 -2.45 11.24 -2.21
N SER A 273 -1.11 11.36 -2.17
CA SER A 273 -0.20 10.38 -2.75
C SER A 273 1.24 10.60 -2.29
N THR A 274 2.10 9.57 -2.44
CA THR A 274 3.56 9.81 -2.41
C THR A 274 3.95 10.78 -3.51
N ILE A 275 4.75 11.80 -3.21
CA ILE A 275 5.24 12.76 -4.18
C ILE A 275 6.38 12.11 -4.96
N GLU A 276 6.09 11.61 -6.15
CA GLU A 276 7.01 10.88 -7.03
C GLU A 276 6.68 11.17 -8.49
N VAL A 277 7.62 10.90 -9.40
CA VAL A 277 7.46 11.22 -10.84
C VAL A 277 6.18 10.62 -11.41
N ARG A 278 5.83 9.38 -11.08
CA ARG A 278 4.66 8.66 -11.58
C ARG A 278 3.34 9.35 -11.25
N LYS A 279 3.29 10.08 -10.15
CA LYS A 279 2.11 10.79 -9.65
C LYS A 279 1.94 12.18 -10.27
N ASN A 280 2.90 12.62 -11.08
CA ASN A 280 2.79 13.82 -11.92
C ASN A 280 2.44 15.13 -11.18
N HIS A 281 3.01 15.33 -10.00
CA HIS A 281 2.83 16.58 -9.24
C HIS A 281 3.33 17.82 -9.99
N ILE A 282 4.27 17.65 -10.93
CA ILE A 282 4.77 18.75 -11.74
C ILE A 282 3.70 19.32 -12.67
N LEU A 283 2.78 18.49 -13.18
CA LEU A 283 1.64 18.96 -13.97
C LEU A 283 0.78 19.91 -13.13
N LEU A 284 0.47 19.53 -11.89
CA LEU A 284 -0.32 20.38 -10.99
C LEU A 284 0.40 21.69 -10.69
N ALA A 285 1.71 21.67 -10.43
CA ALA A 285 2.48 22.88 -10.21
C ALA A 285 2.41 23.83 -11.43
N ARG A 286 2.47 23.30 -12.65
CA ARG A 286 2.32 24.07 -13.89
C ARG A 286 0.91 24.68 -14.03
N ILE A 287 -0.13 23.93 -13.66
CA ILE A 287 -1.52 24.40 -13.70
C ILE A 287 -1.71 25.57 -12.73
N TRP A 288 -1.21 25.48 -11.50
CA TRP A 288 -1.28 26.58 -10.53
C TRP A 288 -0.45 27.78 -10.95
N GLN A 289 0.71 27.57 -11.60
CA GLN A 289 1.51 28.66 -12.15
C GLN A 289 0.76 29.37 -13.28
N GLN A 290 0.22 28.63 -14.24
CA GLN A 290 -0.58 29.21 -15.33
C GLN A 290 -1.76 30.03 -14.80
N ALA A 291 -2.46 29.52 -13.78
CA ALA A 291 -3.56 30.25 -13.14
C ALA A 291 -3.09 31.58 -12.52
N LEU A 292 -1.92 31.59 -11.86
CA LEU A 292 -1.35 32.83 -11.31
C LEU A 292 -0.99 33.82 -12.40
N GLU A 293 -0.40 33.39 -13.50
CA GLU A 293 -0.03 34.22 -14.66
C GLU A 293 -1.25 34.85 -15.33
N GLU A 294 -2.35 34.10 -15.40
CA GLU A 294 -3.64 34.55 -15.96
C GLU A 294 -4.50 35.33 -14.96
N GLY A 295 -4.05 35.49 -13.69
CA GLY A 295 -4.83 36.14 -12.64
C GLY A 295 -6.08 35.34 -12.20
N VAL A 296 -6.10 34.02 -12.46
CA VAL A 296 -7.19 33.11 -12.07
C VAL A 296 -6.94 32.60 -10.65
N LYS A 297 -7.88 32.80 -9.75
CA LYS A 297 -7.77 32.33 -8.35
C LYS A 297 -8.25 30.89 -8.23
N LEU A 298 -7.34 29.91 -8.33
CA LEU A 298 -7.62 28.52 -7.97
C LEU A 298 -7.62 28.33 -6.44
N PRO A 299 -8.40 27.38 -5.90
CA PRO A 299 -8.30 26.99 -4.50
C PRO A 299 -6.89 26.45 -4.18
N ARG A 300 -6.48 26.55 -2.91
CA ARG A 300 -5.19 26.00 -2.46
C ARG A 300 -5.08 24.51 -2.78
N LEU A 301 -3.98 24.07 -3.37
CA LEU A 301 -3.67 22.66 -3.56
C LEU A 301 -2.98 22.10 -2.31
N VAL A 302 -3.57 21.07 -1.71
CA VAL A 302 -3.00 20.34 -0.57
C VAL A 302 -2.51 18.98 -1.05
N CYS A 303 -1.19 18.81 -1.11
CA CYS A 303 -0.52 17.56 -1.44
C CYS A 303 -0.20 16.80 -0.13
N ALA A 304 -1.01 15.79 0.19
CA ALA A 304 -0.84 14.98 1.39
C ALA A 304 -0.05 13.71 1.07
N GLY A 305 1.21 13.64 1.53
CA GLY A 305 2.07 12.48 1.33
C GLY A 305 3.55 12.79 1.51
N ARG A 306 4.32 11.73 1.65
CA ARG A 306 5.78 11.85 1.79
C ARG A 306 6.44 12.17 0.46
N TRP A 307 7.61 12.80 0.52
CA TRP A 307 8.51 12.95 -0.62
C TRP A 307 9.10 11.58 -0.99
N GLY A 308 8.95 11.20 -2.26
CA GLY A 308 9.42 9.96 -2.84
C GLY A 308 10.68 10.15 -3.68
N TRP A 309 10.67 9.65 -4.91
CA TRP A 309 11.83 9.58 -5.80
C TRP A 309 11.57 10.29 -7.13
N MET A 310 12.67 10.64 -7.83
CA MET A 310 12.67 11.33 -9.14
C MET A 310 11.82 12.62 -9.10
N ILE A 311 12.01 13.39 -8.04
CA ILE A 311 11.28 14.63 -7.78
C ILE A 311 12.07 15.89 -8.13
N GLU A 312 13.26 15.74 -8.66
CA GLU A 312 14.17 16.81 -9.01
C GLU A 312 13.53 17.83 -9.98
N PRO A 313 12.78 17.41 -11.04
CA PRO A 313 12.10 18.35 -11.92
C PRO A 313 11.04 19.20 -11.18
N LEU A 314 10.25 18.59 -10.28
CA LEU A 314 9.30 19.31 -9.45
C LEU A 314 10.00 20.30 -8.51
N ARG A 315 11.08 19.88 -7.84
CA ARG A 315 11.86 20.74 -6.96
C ARG A 315 12.49 21.91 -7.67
N ALA A 316 13.05 21.68 -8.87
CA ALA A 316 13.62 22.73 -9.70
C ALA A 316 12.54 23.74 -10.11
N PHE A 317 11.36 23.25 -10.50
CA PHE A 317 10.22 24.09 -10.87
C PHE A 317 9.73 24.95 -9.69
N LEU A 318 9.52 24.36 -8.51
CA LEU A 318 9.12 25.10 -7.31
C LEU A 318 10.18 26.10 -6.84
N LYS A 319 11.47 25.82 -7.07
CA LYS A 319 12.54 26.75 -6.78
C LYS A 319 12.55 27.95 -7.74
N ALA A 320 12.19 27.74 -9.00
CA ALA A 320 12.05 28.80 -10.02
C ALA A 320 10.78 29.65 -9.81
N HIS A 321 9.75 29.08 -9.18
CA HIS A 321 8.44 29.71 -8.94
C HIS A 321 8.07 29.64 -7.44
N PRO A 322 8.80 30.34 -6.55
CA PRO A 322 8.59 30.25 -5.10
C PRO A 322 7.23 30.78 -4.63
N GLU A 323 6.58 31.66 -5.42
CA GLU A 323 5.24 32.17 -5.21
C GLU A 323 4.18 31.05 -5.14
N LEU A 324 4.43 29.93 -5.82
CA LEU A 324 3.54 28.76 -5.79
C LEU A 324 3.35 28.18 -4.39
N LEU A 325 4.33 28.35 -3.49
CA LEU A 325 4.23 27.85 -2.11
C LEU A 325 3.19 28.60 -1.27
N GLN A 326 2.65 29.71 -1.78
CA GLN A 326 1.47 30.38 -1.19
C GLN A 326 0.16 29.66 -1.57
N SER A 327 0.14 28.98 -2.72
CA SER A 327 -1.04 28.29 -3.27
C SER A 327 -0.95 26.76 -3.21
N ILE A 328 0.25 26.19 -3.03
CA ILE A 328 0.47 24.74 -2.94
C ILE A 328 1.10 24.40 -1.58
N THR A 329 0.45 23.50 -0.84
CA THR A 329 0.94 23.03 0.46
C THR A 329 1.34 21.55 0.38
N PHE A 330 2.54 21.22 0.82
CA PHE A 330 3.02 19.84 0.97
C PHE A 330 3.02 19.48 2.46
N THR A 331 2.05 18.65 2.88
CA THR A 331 1.87 18.36 4.32
C THR A 331 2.86 17.33 4.87
N GLY A 332 3.50 16.56 4.00
CA GLY A 332 4.19 15.34 4.41
C GLY A 332 3.18 14.23 4.79
N LEU A 333 3.64 13.26 5.57
CA LEU A 333 2.76 12.22 6.09
C LEU A 333 1.80 12.80 7.12
N VAL A 334 0.53 12.52 6.93
CA VAL A 334 -0.56 12.87 7.84
C VAL A 334 -1.16 11.61 8.47
N SER A 335 -1.88 11.76 9.57
CA SER A 335 -2.61 10.66 10.18
C SER A 335 -3.87 10.30 9.40
N ASP A 336 -4.40 9.12 9.66
CA ASP A 336 -5.70 8.74 9.11
C ASP A 336 -6.80 9.71 9.53
N GLU A 337 -6.77 10.16 10.79
CA GLU A 337 -7.70 11.16 11.29
C GLU A 337 -7.59 12.50 10.54
N GLN A 338 -6.36 13.00 10.35
CA GLN A 338 -6.13 14.20 9.56
C GLN A 338 -6.51 14.02 8.09
N LEU A 339 -6.25 12.84 7.52
CA LEU A 339 -6.60 12.54 6.13
C LEU A 339 -8.13 12.47 5.94
N ILE A 340 -8.85 11.87 6.89
CA ILE A 340 -10.32 11.87 6.91
C ILE A 340 -10.86 13.29 6.96
N GLN A 341 -10.27 14.14 7.82
CA GLN A 341 -10.65 15.54 7.90
C GLN A 341 -10.39 16.30 6.59
N TYR A 342 -9.23 16.05 5.93
CA TYR A 342 -8.95 16.62 4.62
C TYR A 342 -10.00 16.19 3.58
N TYR A 343 -10.32 14.91 3.45
CA TYR A 343 -11.34 14.47 2.50
C TYR A 343 -12.72 15.07 2.80
N ARG A 344 -13.14 15.12 4.06
CA ARG A 344 -14.43 15.72 4.46
C ARG A 344 -14.53 17.22 4.18
N SER A 345 -13.40 17.90 4.04
CA SER A 345 -13.32 19.37 3.89
C SER A 345 -12.90 19.80 2.48
N ALA A 346 -12.38 18.89 1.66
CA ALA A 346 -11.91 19.21 0.32
C ALA A 346 -13.07 19.64 -0.59
N THR A 347 -12.81 20.62 -1.46
CA THR A 347 -13.74 21.06 -2.48
C THR A 347 -13.83 20.04 -3.62
N PHE A 348 -12.67 19.51 -4.03
CA PHE A 348 -12.52 18.43 -5.00
C PHE A 348 -11.11 17.82 -4.92
N GLY A 349 -10.90 16.70 -5.58
CA GLY A 349 -9.60 16.04 -5.70
C GLY A 349 -9.03 16.10 -7.11
N VAL A 350 -7.70 15.87 -7.24
CA VAL A 350 -7.00 15.76 -8.52
C VAL A 350 -6.00 14.61 -8.49
N PHE A 351 -6.01 13.72 -9.50
CA PHE A 351 -5.13 12.55 -9.57
C PHE A 351 -4.57 12.36 -10.98
N PRO A 352 -3.53 13.14 -11.39
CA PRO A 352 -2.96 13.13 -12.73
C PRO A 352 -1.93 12.03 -12.96
N SER A 353 -2.00 10.92 -12.23
CA SER A 353 -0.99 9.85 -12.29
C SER A 353 -0.88 9.26 -13.69
N HIS A 354 0.35 9.00 -14.15
CA HIS A 354 0.60 8.35 -15.46
C HIS A 354 0.13 6.90 -15.48
N ILE A 355 0.25 6.20 -14.37
CA ILE A 355 -0.15 4.80 -14.21
C ILE A 355 -0.41 4.47 -12.73
N GLU A 356 -1.40 3.61 -12.48
CA GLU A 356 -1.78 3.12 -11.15
C GLU A 356 -2.15 1.63 -11.19
N GLY A 357 -2.05 0.95 -10.05
CA GLY A 357 -2.66 -0.37 -9.86
C GLY A 357 -4.14 -0.27 -9.48
N TRP A 358 -4.48 0.72 -8.63
CA TRP A 358 -5.86 1.07 -8.26
C TRP A 358 -6.07 2.59 -8.28
N GLY A 359 -5.48 3.30 -7.35
CA GLY A 359 -5.67 4.74 -7.19
C GLY A 359 -6.49 5.06 -5.94
N TYR A 360 -6.02 4.59 -4.77
CA TYR A 360 -6.73 4.76 -3.50
C TYR A 360 -7.19 6.19 -3.24
N GLY A 361 -6.32 7.18 -3.42
CA GLY A 361 -6.69 8.56 -3.14
C GLY A 361 -7.87 9.07 -3.98
N ALA A 362 -8.02 8.57 -5.22
CA ALA A 362 -9.16 8.91 -6.06
C ALA A 362 -10.45 8.20 -5.58
N SER A 363 -10.38 6.90 -5.26
CA SER A 363 -11.53 6.17 -4.71
C SER A 363 -11.92 6.70 -3.34
N GLU A 364 -10.95 7.07 -2.49
CA GLU A 364 -11.22 7.71 -1.19
C GLU A 364 -11.95 9.05 -1.34
N CYS A 365 -11.65 9.85 -2.37
CA CYS A 365 -12.47 11.04 -2.66
C CYS A 365 -13.94 10.66 -2.80
N LEU A 366 -14.26 9.63 -3.59
CA LEU A 366 -15.65 9.18 -3.79
C LEU A 366 -16.27 8.63 -2.50
N ASP A 367 -15.49 7.89 -1.70
CA ASP A 367 -15.94 7.37 -0.41
C ASP A 367 -16.41 8.47 0.55
N PHE A 368 -15.83 9.66 0.44
CA PHE A 368 -16.21 10.85 1.22
C PHE A 368 -17.13 11.84 0.44
N GLY A 369 -17.64 11.45 -0.73
CA GLY A 369 -18.53 12.26 -1.54
C GLY A 369 -17.85 13.44 -2.25
N VAL A 370 -16.53 13.42 -2.39
CA VAL A 370 -15.73 14.50 -2.98
C VAL A 370 -15.55 14.25 -4.48
N PRO A 371 -15.99 15.14 -5.37
CA PRO A 371 -15.70 15.04 -6.80
C PRO A 371 -14.20 15.07 -7.07
N VAL A 372 -13.75 14.35 -8.10
CA VAL A 372 -12.33 14.25 -8.41
C VAL A 372 -12.09 14.30 -9.92
N ILE A 373 -11.00 14.92 -10.36
CA ILE A 373 -10.48 14.79 -11.71
C ILE A 373 -9.38 13.74 -11.71
N VAL A 374 -9.45 12.76 -12.60
CA VAL A 374 -8.47 11.67 -12.69
C VAL A 374 -7.80 11.65 -14.06
N SER A 375 -6.64 10.99 -14.16
CA SER A 375 -6.08 10.71 -15.49
C SER A 375 -6.85 9.58 -16.19
N THR A 376 -6.60 9.42 -17.49
CA THR A 376 -7.16 8.32 -18.31
C THR A 376 -6.52 6.97 -18.01
N ALA A 377 -5.68 6.85 -16.96
CA ALA A 377 -5.16 5.56 -16.52
C ALA A 377 -6.33 4.59 -16.20
N PRO A 378 -6.39 3.40 -16.84
CA PRO A 378 -7.56 2.52 -16.75
C PRO A 378 -7.98 2.17 -15.33
N SER A 379 -7.02 1.96 -14.44
CA SER A 379 -7.29 1.68 -13.03
C SER A 379 -7.88 2.87 -12.26
N LEU A 380 -7.58 4.12 -12.64
CA LEU A 380 -8.21 5.31 -12.05
C LEU A 380 -9.65 5.48 -12.52
N ILE A 381 -9.91 5.19 -13.80
CA ILE A 381 -11.28 5.16 -14.33
C ILE A 381 -12.09 4.10 -13.59
N GLU A 382 -11.52 2.91 -13.40
CA GLU A 382 -12.15 1.81 -12.64
C GLU A 382 -12.36 2.19 -11.16
N ALA A 383 -11.37 2.77 -10.50
CA ALA A 383 -11.44 3.18 -9.10
C ALA A 383 -12.52 4.26 -8.84
N THR A 384 -12.84 5.05 -9.86
CA THR A 384 -13.92 6.05 -9.82
C THR A 384 -15.23 5.56 -10.45
N GLY A 385 -15.29 4.28 -10.85
CA GLY A 385 -16.47 3.69 -11.50
C GLY A 385 -16.86 4.39 -12.81
N GLY A 386 -15.92 5.10 -13.46
CA GLY A 386 -16.21 5.93 -14.65
C GLY A 386 -17.10 7.15 -14.37
N LEU A 387 -17.34 7.48 -13.11
CA LEU A 387 -18.26 8.55 -12.71
C LEU A 387 -17.66 9.95 -12.86
N MET A 388 -16.34 10.06 -12.91
CA MET A 388 -15.60 11.30 -12.81
C MET A 388 -14.94 11.71 -14.12
N PRO A 389 -14.63 13.00 -14.33
CA PRO A 389 -13.86 13.45 -15.48
C PRO A 389 -12.49 12.77 -15.54
N ALA A 390 -12.15 12.23 -16.71
CA ALA A 390 -10.85 11.61 -16.97
C ALA A 390 -10.14 12.35 -18.11
N ILE A 391 -8.87 12.74 -17.89
CA ILE A 391 -8.08 13.57 -18.80
C ILE A 391 -6.72 12.92 -18.98
N ASP A 392 -6.16 12.93 -20.20
CA ASP A 392 -4.83 12.41 -20.45
C ASP A 392 -3.81 13.09 -19.54
N SER A 393 -2.92 12.30 -18.91
CA SER A 393 -1.92 12.80 -17.98
C SER A 393 -0.88 13.76 -18.59
N GLU A 394 -0.81 13.84 -19.92
CA GLU A 394 0.05 14.75 -20.67
C GLU A 394 -0.69 16.00 -21.19
N ASP A 395 -2.02 16.01 -21.14
CA ASP A 395 -2.86 17.14 -21.62
C ASP A 395 -2.93 18.25 -20.56
N VAL A 396 -1.89 19.10 -20.51
CA VAL A 396 -1.80 20.22 -19.57
C VAL A 396 -3.01 21.16 -19.67
N GLN A 397 -3.45 21.47 -20.92
CA GLN A 397 -4.54 22.42 -21.14
C GLN A 397 -5.90 21.83 -20.74
N GLY A 398 -6.13 20.55 -21.02
CA GLY A 398 -7.32 19.84 -20.54
C GLY A 398 -7.39 19.79 -19.02
N TRP A 399 -6.27 19.53 -18.35
CA TRP A 399 -6.20 19.57 -16.90
C TRP A 399 -6.43 20.97 -16.33
N TYR A 400 -5.84 22.01 -16.94
CA TYR A 400 -6.08 23.38 -16.52
C TYR A 400 -7.56 23.77 -16.66
N ALA A 401 -8.14 23.53 -17.82
CA ALA A 401 -9.54 23.84 -18.09
C ALA A 401 -10.50 23.11 -17.13
N ALA A 402 -10.28 21.82 -16.89
CA ALA A 402 -11.10 21.04 -15.96
C ALA A 402 -10.93 21.46 -14.50
N THR A 403 -9.68 21.76 -14.07
CA THR A 403 -9.40 22.25 -12.72
C THR A 403 -10.07 23.60 -12.48
N ARG A 404 -9.96 24.51 -13.44
CA ARG A 404 -10.62 25.82 -13.41
C ARG A 404 -12.14 25.66 -13.35
N ARG A 405 -12.71 24.83 -14.24
CA ARG A 405 -14.16 24.56 -14.23
C ARG A 405 -14.61 23.95 -12.90
N MET A 406 -13.84 23.02 -12.34
CA MET A 406 -14.15 22.42 -11.03
C MET A 406 -14.13 23.46 -9.90
N ALA A 407 -13.27 24.47 -10.00
CA ALA A 407 -13.20 25.57 -9.05
C ALA A 407 -14.36 26.56 -9.19
N GLU A 408 -14.69 26.97 -10.43
CA GLU A 408 -15.60 28.07 -10.75
C GLU A 408 -17.05 27.61 -10.93
N ASP A 409 -17.30 26.46 -11.61
CA ASP A 409 -18.63 25.95 -11.92
C ASP A 409 -19.21 25.10 -10.77
N HIS A 410 -19.83 25.79 -9.81
CA HIS A 410 -20.45 25.14 -8.66
C HIS A 410 -21.56 24.15 -9.06
N ALA A 411 -22.35 24.46 -10.09
CA ALA A 411 -23.43 23.60 -10.54
C ALA A 411 -22.90 22.28 -11.12
N TRP A 412 -21.86 22.35 -11.95
CA TRP A 412 -21.21 21.15 -12.46
C TRP A 412 -20.59 20.32 -11.36
N ARG A 413 -19.84 20.95 -10.43
CA ARG A 413 -19.24 20.25 -9.29
C ARG A 413 -20.31 19.57 -8.43
N SER A 414 -21.43 20.24 -8.15
CA SER A 414 -22.54 19.66 -7.39
C SER A 414 -23.19 18.48 -8.14
N SER A 415 -23.33 18.54 -9.45
CA SER A 415 -23.86 17.41 -10.24
C SER A 415 -22.97 16.17 -10.17
N LEU A 416 -21.63 16.35 -10.08
CA LEU A 416 -20.68 15.26 -9.85
C LEU A 416 -20.83 14.67 -8.45
N ALA A 417 -20.98 15.50 -7.41
CA ALA A 417 -21.22 15.05 -6.04
C ALA A 417 -22.54 14.26 -5.93
N GLU A 418 -23.61 14.72 -6.58
CA GLU A 418 -24.87 13.98 -6.64
C GLU A 418 -24.73 12.63 -7.36
N ARG A 419 -23.92 12.57 -8.44
CA ARG A 419 -23.61 11.32 -9.13
C ARG A 419 -22.90 10.33 -8.21
N ILE A 420 -21.92 10.79 -7.44
CA ILE A 420 -21.25 9.98 -6.42
C ILE A 420 -22.29 9.46 -5.42
N ALA A 421 -23.09 10.32 -4.83
CA ALA A 421 -24.09 9.94 -3.82
C ALA A 421 -25.10 8.90 -4.32
N LYS A 422 -25.46 8.98 -5.61
CA LYS A 422 -26.41 8.05 -6.24
C LYS A 422 -25.77 6.70 -6.61
N GLN A 423 -24.55 6.69 -7.13
CA GLN A 423 -23.97 5.54 -7.83
C GLN A 423 -22.74 4.91 -7.15
N HIS A 424 -22.02 5.66 -6.31
CA HIS A 424 -20.88 5.10 -5.57
C HIS A 424 -21.31 4.53 -4.22
N ARG A 425 -20.69 3.42 -3.83
CA ARG A 425 -20.82 2.82 -2.50
C ARG A 425 -19.44 2.40 -2.01
N PRO A 426 -19.03 2.83 -0.81
CA PRO A 426 -17.80 2.34 -0.20
C PRO A 426 -17.80 0.82 -0.10
N THR A 427 -16.70 0.21 -0.43
CA THR A 427 -16.53 -1.25 -0.40
C THR A 427 -16.18 -1.69 1.02
N PRO A 428 -17.02 -2.51 1.69
CA PRO A 428 -16.66 -3.02 3.01
C PRO A 428 -15.55 -4.08 2.93
N ALA A 429 -14.74 -4.13 3.97
CA ALA A 429 -13.66 -5.10 4.14
C ALA A 429 -14.09 -6.53 3.91
N SER A 430 -15.23 -6.86 4.50
CA SER A 430 -15.81 -8.19 4.39
C SER A 430 -16.09 -8.61 2.95
N ALA A 431 -16.45 -7.67 2.06
CA ALA A 431 -16.67 -7.96 0.65
C ALA A 431 -15.37 -8.30 -0.08
N SER A 432 -14.27 -7.58 0.23
CA SER A 432 -12.95 -7.86 -0.32
C SER A 432 -12.45 -9.24 0.07
N TRP A 433 -12.54 -9.57 1.36
CA TRP A 433 -12.13 -10.88 1.87
C TRP A 433 -13.03 -12.00 1.35
N ALA A 434 -14.34 -11.82 1.30
CA ALA A 434 -15.28 -12.80 0.75
C ALA A 434 -14.98 -13.13 -0.72
N ALA A 435 -14.66 -12.11 -1.54
CA ALA A 435 -14.28 -12.33 -2.93
C ALA A 435 -12.98 -13.12 -3.07
N ILE A 436 -11.96 -12.82 -2.25
CA ILE A 436 -10.70 -13.57 -2.21
C ILE A 436 -10.96 -15.02 -1.80
N LYS A 437 -11.72 -15.24 -0.72
CA LYS A 437 -12.06 -16.56 -0.21
C LYS A 437 -12.80 -17.40 -1.26
N ALA A 438 -13.77 -16.81 -1.95
CA ALA A 438 -14.50 -17.46 -3.04
C ALA A 438 -13.57 -17.87 -4.19
N GLY A 439 -12.64 -17.01 -4.60
CA GLY A 439 -11.65 -17.30 -5.64
C GLY A 439 -10.67 -18.41 -5.22
N LEU A 440 -10.24 -18.43 -3.95
CA LEU A 440 -9.40 -19.51 -3.41
C LEU A 440 -10.13 -20.85 -3.41
N HIS A 441 -11.41 -20.89 -3.00
CA HIS A 441 -12.22 -22.11 -3.08
C HIS A 441 -12.40 -22.62 -4.53
N ALA A 442 -12.70 -21.71 -5.46
CA ALA A 442 -12.82 -22.06 -6.87
C ALA A 442 -11.50 -22.62 -7.44
N SER A 443 -10.36 -22.10 -6.97
CA SER A 443 -9.03 -22.59 -7.39
C SER A 443 -8.77 -24.01 -6.89
N VAL A 444 -9.10 -24.32 -5.64
CA VAL A 444 -8.96 -25.67 -5.06
C VAL A 444 -9.83 -26.66 -5.81
N SER A 445 -11.09 -26.31 -6.09
CA SER A 445 -12.03 -27.19 -6.82
C SER A 445 -11.56 -27.50 -8.23
N ARG A 446 -10.94 -26.54 -8.92
CA ARG A 446 -10.35 -26.75 -10.26
C ARG A 446 -9.15 -27.70 -10.22
N ALA A 447 -8.26 -27.54 -9.23
CA ALA A 447 -7.09 -28.40 -9.06
C ALA A 447 -7.46 -29.86 -8.74
N SER A 448 -8.61 -30.09 -8.09
CA SER A 448 -9.10 -31.43 -7.78
C SER A 448 -9.77 -32.13 -8.99
N ASN A 449 -10.16 -31.37 -10.02
CA ASN A 449 -10.85 -31.87 -11.21
C ASN A 449 -9.92 -31.95 -12.45
N ALA A 450 -8.66 -31.53 -12.34
CA ALA A 450 -7.64 -31.57 -13.39
C ALA A 450 -6.64 -32.70 -13.14
#